data_7bce6761bb770f0bd0499c24cf0f6f6f
#
_entry.id   7bce6761bb770f0bd0499c24cf0f6f6f
#
_cell.length_a   1.000
_cell.length_b   1.000
_cell.length_c   1.000
_cell.angle_alpha   90.00
_cell.angle_beta   90.00
_cell.angle_gamma   90.00
#
_symmetry.space_group_name_H-M   'P 1'
#
loop_
_entity.id
_entity.type
_entity.pdbx_description
1 polymer ?
#
loop_
_entity_poly.entity_id
_entity_poly.type
_entity_poly.pdbx_seq_one_letter_code
_entity_poly.pdbx_strand_id
1 'polypeptide(L)'
;MLDKYRVSQIRALLAEGHGIKTVARMTGVSRNTVRRFQRNVPPGEHHGQAWRAMKANLEAVRKLFYDCKGNCSAMLRFVEDVIGAEQPGLRTLQKFCTPFRLELRQSRLTKTERFETPPGHQMQIDFGEDDVCVGGETVRVHFFVAKMSYSRRIFAKSYFSENQGNWLDGIESAFRFFDGVPREIVCDNATALVKDHYAPENERFTANFDWFCQYYGVHPIATSVRKPNSKGKVENAVRYVKHNALANGRFKDLEDLNLHLERWSLSVCDRHRINLSLIHI
;
A
#
# COMPACT_ATOMS: atom_id res chain seq x y z
N MET A 1 -21.18 -10.75 15.13
CA MET A 1 -22.29 -11.66 14.77
C MET A 1 -22.58 -12.51 16.00
N LEU A 2 -23.84 -12.68 16.39
CA LEU A 2 -24.18 -13.60 17.49
C LEU A 2 -23.97 -15.03 17.01
N ASP A 3 -23.32 -15.83 17.83
CA ASP A 3 -23.09 -17.24 17.60
C ASP A 3 -24.43 -18.00 17.63
N LYS A 4 -24.52 -19.11 16.89
CA LYS A 4 -25.74 -19.92 16.77
C LYS A 4 -26.24 -20.41 18.13
N TYR A 5 -25.37 -20.71 19.04
CA TYR A 5 -25.68 -21.15 20.39
C TYR A 5 -26.43 -20.06 21.17
N ARG A 6 -25.94 -18.82 21.20
CA ARG A 6 -26.58 -17.67 21.83
C ARG A 6 -27.94 -17.34 21.21
N VAL A 7 -28.07 -17.49 19.92
CA VAL A 7 -29.37 -17.30 19.22
C VAL A 7 -30.38 -18.33 19.68
N SER A 8 -29.99 -19.60 19.81
CA SER A 8 -30.84 -20.68 20.31
C SER A 8 -31.24 -20.43 21.77
N GLN A 9 -30.30 -20.03 22.58
CA GLN A 9 -30.54 -19.72 24.01
C GLN A 9 -31.50 -18.55 24.18
N ILE A 10 -31.37 -17.46 23.41
CA ILE A 10 -32.32 -16.33 23.44
C ILE A 10 -33.72 -16.78 23.06
N ARG A 11 -33.88 -17.63 22.06
CA ARG A 11 -35.17 -18.13 21.60
C ARG A 11 -35.82 -19.04 22.63
N ALA A 12 -35.04 -19.93 23.26
CA ALA A 12 -35.52 -20.82 24.33
C ALA A 12 -36.06 -20.02 25.53
N LEU A 13 -35.27 -19.08 26.04
CA LEU A 13 -35.67 -18.23 27.17
C LEU A 13 -36.89 -17.34 26.86
N LEU A 14 -37.04 -16.86 25.62
CA LEU A 14 -38.23 -16.13 25.21
C LEU A 14 -39.46 -17.03 25.09
N ALA A 15 -39.30 -18.29 24.66
CA ALA A 15 -40.37 -19.29 24.61
C ALA A 15 -40.80 -19.73 25.98
N GLU A 16 -39.92 -19.74 26.97
CA GLU A 16 -40.19 -19.99 28.39
C GLU A 16 -40.88 -18.81 29.07
N GLY A 17 -41.16 -17.70 28.36
CA GLY A 17 -41.88 -16.54 28.89
C GLY A 17 -41.02 -15.54 29.66
N HIS A 18 -39.71 -15.67 29.64
CA HIS A 18 -38.81 -14.69 30.28
C HIS A 18 -38.89 -13.31 29.64
N GLY A 19 -38.94 -12.25 30.44
CA GLY A 19 -38.99 -10.87 29.98
C GLY A 19 -37.66 -10.41 29.33
N ILE A 20 -37.73 -9.45 28.38
CA ILE A 20 -36.58 -8.94 27.62
C ILE A 20 -35.38 -8.55 28.52
N LYS A 21 -35.65 -7.91 29.68
CA LYS A 21 -34.60 -7.51 30.64
C LYS A 21 -33.85 -8.72 31.20
N THR A 22 -34.59 -9.76 31.54
CA THR A 22 -34.08 -11.01 32.11
C THR A 22 -33.26 -11.77 31.10
N VAL A 23 -33.78 -11.95 29.88
CA VAL A 23 -33.09 -12.61 28.78
C VAL A 23 -31.79 -11.85 28.40
N ALA A 24 -31.84 -10.53 28.31
CA ALA A 24 -30.66 -9.70 28.01
C ALA A 24 -29.56 -9.89 29.07
N ARG A 25 -29.94 -9.96 30.37
CA ARG A 25 -29.01 -10.19 31.49
C ARG A 25 -28.41 -11.60 31.46
N MET A 26 -29.23 -12.63 31.22
CA MET A 26 -28.79 -14.03 31.21
C MET A 26 -27.89 -14.37 30.02
N THR A 27 -28.14 -13.76 28.87
CA THR A 27 -27.39 -14.05 27.61
C THR A 27 -26.24 -13.07 27.33
N GLY A 28 -26.12 -12.00 28.14
CA GLY A 28 -25.11 -10.95 27.90
C GLY A 28 -25.35 -10.12 26.65
N VAL A 29 -26.55 -10.13 26.08
CA VAL A 29 -26.90 -9.47 24.80
C VAL A 29 -27.75 -8.23 25.07
N SER A 30 -27.63 -7.20 24.21
CA SER A 30 -28.38 -5.97 24.37
C SER A 30 -29.90 -6.19 24.31
N ARG A 31 -30.68 -5.40 25.11
CA ARG A 31 -32.14 -5.44 25.09
C ARG A 31 -32.74 -5.26 23.70
N ASN A 32 -32.12 -4.45 22.87
CA ASN A 32 -32.57 -4.22 21.49
C ASN A 32 -32.40 -5.48 20.62
N THR A 33 -31.33 -6.23 20.85
CA THR A 33 -31.13 -7.51 20.16
C THR A 33 -32.17 -8.54 20.60
N VAL A 34 -32.46 -8.64 21.91
CA VAL A 34 -33.50 -9.55 22.41
C VAL A 34 -34.88 -9.19 21.87
N ARG A 35 -35.25 -7.90 21.82
CA ARG A 35 -36.52 -7.43 21.17
C ARG A 35 -36.65 -7.88 19.73
N ARG A 36 -35.56 -7.93 18.97
CA ARG A 36 -35.58 -8.43 17.58
C ARG A 36 -35.97 -9.89 17.51
N PHE A 37 -35.46 -10.72 18.43
CA PHE A 37 -35.81 -12.14 18.49
C PHE A 37 -37.25 -12.35 18.98
N GLN A 38 -37.74 -11.55 19.92
CA GLN A 38 -39.12 -11.59 20.41
C GLN A 38 -40.13 -11.27 19.28
N ARG A 39 -39.77 -10.36 18.35
CA ARG A 39 -40.60 -9.97 17.20
C ARG A 39 -40.52 -10.97 16.06
N ASN A 40 -39.88 -12.12 16.22
CA ASN A 40 -39.63 -13.11 15.15
C ASN A 40 -38.99 -12.52 13.87
N VAL A 41 -38.22 -11.46 14.00
CA VAL A 41 -37.58 -10.82 12.86
C VAL A 41 -36.26 -11.52 12.58
N PRO A 42 -36.06 -12.12 11.42
CA PRO A 42 -34.82 -12.77 11.04
C PRO A 42 -33.61 -11.83 11.20
N PRO A 43 -32.46 -12.31 11.69
CA PRO A 43 -31.26 -11.48 11.75
C PRO A 43 -30.85 -11.08 10.33
N GLY A 44 -30.95 -9.82 9.98
CA GLY A 44 -30.42 -9.29 8.72
C GLY A 44 -31.37 -8.60 7.76
N GLU A 45 -32.70 -8.65 7.95
CA GLU A 45 -33.65 -8.17 6.93
C GLU A 45 -34.23 -6.75 7.11
N HIS A 46 -33.75 -5.96 8.07
CA HIS A 46 -34.11 -4.54 8.12
C HIS A 46 -33.15 -3.68 7.30
N HIS A 47 -33.15 -3.93 6.01
CA HIS A 47 -32.54 -3.00 5.08
C HIS A 47 -33.61 -1.97 4.65
N GLY A 48 -33.27 -0.68 4.74
CA GLY A 48 -34.12 0.42 4.29
C GLY A 48 -34.48 0.32 2.80
N GLN A 49 -35.38 1.18 2.34
CA GLN A 49 -35.86 1.21 0.96
C GLN A 49 -34.72 1.24 -0.08
N ALA A 50 -33.72 2.10 0.12
CA ALA A 50 -32.56 2.19 -0.76
C ALA A 50 -31.78 0.86 -0.90
N TRP A 51 -31.65 0.06 0.18
CA TRP A 51 -31.00 -1.26 0.09
C TRP A 51 -31.80 -2.25 -0.76
N ARG A 52 -33.11 -2.23 -0.61
CA ARG A 52 -34.01 -3.09 -1.42
C ARG A 52 -33.96 -2.71 -2.89
N ALA A 53 -33.95 -1.40 -3.18
CA ALA A 53 -33.79 -0.87 -4.52
C ALA A 53 -32.44 -1.24 -5.14
N MET A 54 -31.33 -1.12 -4.40
CA MET A 54 -30.03 -1.57 -4.85
C MET A 54 -30.02 -3.08 -5.12
N LYS A 55 -30.69 -3.88 -4.30
CA LYS A 55 -30.78 -5.33 -4.49
C LYS A 55 -31.62 -5.71 -5.73
N ALA A 56 -32.68 -4.98 -6.00
CA ALA A 56 -33.52 -5.15 -7.20
C ALA A 56 -32.76 -4.78 -8.49
N ASN A 57 -31.82 -3.80 -8.40
CA ASN A 57 -31.00 -3.32 -9.52
C ASN A 57 -29.54 -3.76 -9.40
N LEU A 58 -29.30 -4.97 -8.91
CA LEU A 58 -27.95 -5.46 -8.52
C LEU A 58 -26.91 -5.30 -9.62
N GLU A 59 -27.22 -5.71 -10.85
CA GLU A 59 -26.26 -5.66 -11.96
C GLU A 59 -25.95 -4.22 -12.39
N ALA A 60 -26.92 -3.33 -12.38
CA ALA A 60 -26.72 -1.92 -12.69
C ALA A 60 -25.85 -1.23 -11.61
N VAL A 61 -26.09 -1.52 -10.32
CA VAL A 61 -25.27 -1.04 -9.20
C VAL A 61 -23.85 -1.63 -9.26
N ARG A 62 -23.73 -2.89 -9.64
CA ARG A 62 -22.44 -3.55 -9.84
C ARG A 62 -21.66 -2.88 -10.98
N LYS A 63 -22.29 -2.66 -12.13
CA LYS A 63 -21.68 -1.93 -13.25
C LYS A 63 -21.21 -0.55 -12.82
N LEU A 64 -22.07 0.25 -12.17
CA LEU A 64 -21.72 1.56 -11.65
C LEU A 64 -20.53 1.52 -10.68
N PHE A 65 -20.41 0.48 -9.84
CA PHE A 65 -19.28 0.28 -8.96
C PHE A 65 -17.98 0.12 -9.74
N TYR A 66 -17.96 -0.66 -10.81
CA TYR A 66 -16.78 -0.85 -11.65
C TYR A 66 -16.45 0.39 -12.49
N ASP A 67 -17.46 1.07 -13.04
CA ASP A 67 -17.29 2.33 -13.78
C ASP A 67 -16.69 3.42 -12.89
N CYS A 68 -17.10 3.49 -11.62
CA CYS A 68 -16.51 4.37 -10.61
C CYS A 68 -15.22 3.81 -9.99
N LYS A 69 -14.60 2.76 -10.54
CA LYS A 69 -13.35 2.13 -10.07
C LYS A 69 -13.35 1.75 -8.58
N GLY A 70 -14.53 1.39 -8.05
CA GLY A 70 -14.72 1.02 -6.65
C GLY A 70 -14.88 2.19 -5.67
N ASN A 71 -14.98 3.42 -6.16
CA ASN A 71 -15.15 4.63 -5.35
C ASN A 71 -16.62 4.88 -5.02
N CYS A 72 -17.09 4.41 -3.87
CA CYS A 72 -18.48 4.59 -3.43
C CYS A 72 -18.89 6.07 -3.22
N SER A 73 -17.94 6.97 -2.93
CA SER A 73 -18.26 8.40 -2.83
C SER A 73 -18.58 9.01 -4.21
N ALA A 74 -17.91 8.56 -5.26
CA ALA A 74 -18.23 8.93 -6.63
C ALA A 74 -19.57 8.32 -7.08
N MET A 75 -19.85 7.08 -6.68
CA MET A 75 -21.10 6.39 -7.00
C MET A 75 -22.34 7.14 -6.47
N LEU A 76 -22.24 7.81 -5.32
CA LEU A 76 -23.38 8.55 -4.73
C LEU A 76 -24.01 9.55 -5.70
N ARG A 77 -23.24 10.11 -6.64
CA ARG A 77 -23.75 11.09 -7.62
C ARG A 77 -24.67 10.49 -8.67
N PHE A 78 -24.62 9.18 -8.85
CA PHE A 78 -25.29 8.47 -9.96
C PHE A 78 -26.18 7.34 -9.48
N VAL A 79 -26.07 6.93 -8.21
CA VAL A 79 -26.75 5.74 -7.71
C VAL A 79 -28.26 5.91 -7.65
N GLU A 80 -28.76 7.11 -7.41
CA GLU A 80 -30.18 7.43 -7.37
C GLU A 80 -30.87 7.16 -8.71
N ASP A 81 -30.24 7.61 -9.80
CA ASP A 81 -30.73 7.38 -11.17
C ASP A 81 -30.76 5.89 -11.52
N VAL A 82 -29.76 5.14 -11.01
CA VAL A 82 -29.64 3.70 -11.29
C VAL A 82 -30.65 2.88 -10.51
N ILE A 83 -30.97 3.25 -9.27
CA ILE A 83 -31.89 2.47 -8.42
C ILE A 83 -33.35 2.95 -8.47
N GLY A 84 -33.59 4.16 -9.02
CA GLY A 84 -34.94 4.76 -9.07
C GLY A 84 -35.57 4.97 -7.68
N ALA A 85 -34.73 5.25 -6.67
CA ALA A 85 -35.15 5.43 -5.30
C ALA A 85 -34.23 6.42 -4.60
N GLU A 86 -34.63 6.92 -3.43
CA GLU A 86 -33.85 7.85 -2.62
C GLU A 86 -32.38 7.39 -2.43
N GLN A 87 -31.46 8.33 -2.53
CA GLN A 87 -30.04 8.10 -2.41
C GLN A 87 -29.66 7.42 -1.09
N PRO A 88 -28.92 6.29 -1.12
CA PRO A 88 -28.44 5.64 0.10
C PRO A 88 -27.39 6.50 0.80
N GLY A 89 -27.33 6.43 2.11
CA GLY A 89 -26.16 6.95 2.83
C GLY A 89 -24.87 6.24 2.42
N LEU A 90 -23.73 6.97 2.38
CA LEU A 90 -22.42 6.45 1.97
C LEU A 90 -22.06 5.11 2.64
N ARG A 91 -22.30 5.01 3.95
CA ARG A 91 -22.01 3.79 4.72
C ARG A 91 -22.86 2.59 4.28
N THR A 92 -24.10 2.84 3.91
CA THR A 92 -25.01 1.81 3.39
C THR A 92 -24.54 1.32 2.03
N LEU A 93 -24.16 2.24 1.14
CA LEU A 93 -23.60 1.93 -0.18
C LEU A 93 -22.29 1.16 -0.07
N GLN A 94 -21.37 1.61 0.80
CA GLN A 94 -20.10 0.91 1.06
C GLN A 94 -20.32 -0.52 1.55
N LYS A 95 -21.28 -0.74 2.46
CA LYS A 95 -21.62 -2.06 2.97
C LYS A 95 -22.23 -2.94 1.87
N PHE A 96 -23.10 -2.38 1.03
CA PHE A 96 -23.69 -3.09 -0.10
C PHE A 96 -22.62 -3.54 -1.11
N CYS A 97 -21.67 -2.68 -1.43
CA CYS A 97 -20.59 -2.94 -2.39
C CYS A 97 -19.43 -3.78 -1.83
N THR A 98 -19.51 -4.26 -0.60
CA THR A 98 -18.43 -5.09 0.00
C THR A 98 -18.12 -6.34 -0.83
N PRO A 99 -19.09 -7.13 -1.37
CA PRO A 99 -18.80 -8.27 -2.22
C PRO A 99 -18.05 -7.89 -3.49
N PHE A 100 -18.46 -6.83 -4.18
CA PHE A 100 -17.80 -6.33 -5.40
C PHE A 100 -16.38 -5.88 -5.16
N ARG A 101 -16.12 -5.30 -3.97
CA ARG A 101 -14.75 -4.90 -3.55
C ARG A 101 -13.85 -6.11 -3.33
N LEU A 102 -14.39 -7.22 -2.83
CA LEU A 102 -13.64 -8.48 -2.68
C LEU A 102 -13.32 -9.08 -4.05
N GLU A 103 -14.28 -9.10 -4.98
CA GLU A 103 -14.06 -9.54 -6.37
C GLU A 103 -12.98 -8.69 -7.06
N LEU A 104 -13.04 -7.35 -6.91
CA LEU A 104 -12.05 -6.45 -7.47
C LEU A 104 -10.65 -6.69 -6.89
N ARG A 105 -10.55 -7.03 -5.60
CA ARG A 105 -9.30 -7.41 -4.96
C ARG A 105 -8.78 -8.74 -5.50
N GLN A 106 -9.63 -9.74 -5.63
CA GLN A 106 -9.26 -11.05 -6.19
C GLN A 106 -8.79 -10.93 -7.63
N SER A 107 -9.50 -10.16 -8.48
CA SER A 107 -9.10 -9.94 -9.86
C SER A 107 -7.75 -9.19 -9.99
N ARG A 108 -7.41 -8.33 -9.03
CA ARG A 108 -6.10 -7.68 -8.97
C ARG A 108 -5.01 -8.64 -8.48
N LEU A 109 -5.33 -9.54 -7.56
CA LEU A 109 -4.38 -10.55 -7.05
C LEU A 109 -4.00 -11.57 -8.14
N THR A 110 -4.93 -11.96 -9.00
CA THR A 110 -4.67 -12.88 -10.11
C THR A 110 -3.84 -12.25 -11.24
N LYS A 111 -3.77 -10.92 -11.31
CA LYS A 111 -2.97 -10.20 -12.33
C LYS A 111 -1.57 -9.79 -11.87
N THR A 112 -1.24 -10.00 -10.61
CA THR A 112 0.08 -9.66 -10.07
C THR A 112 0.90 -10.94 -9.92
N GLU A 113 1.51 -11.41 -10.99
CA GLU A 113 2.66 -12.32 -10.86
C GLU A 113 3.75 -11.57 -10.09
N ARG A 114 4.00 -11.98 -8.87
CA ARG A 114 5.12 -11.52 -8.09
C ARG A 114 6.36 -12.23 -8.61
N PHE A 115 7.09 -11.58 -9.49
CA PHE A 115 8.44 -12.03 -9.81
C PHE A 115 9.32 -11.81 -8.58
N GLU A 116 9.67 -12.89 -7.91
CA GLU A 116 10.68 -12.87 -6.87
C GLU A 116 12.04 -13.12 -7.54
N THR A 117 12.96 -12.19 -7.33
CA THR A 117 14.34 -12.32 -7.80
C THR A 117 15.17 -13.10 -6.78
N PRO A 118 16.20 -13.85 -7.17
CA PRO A 118 17.11 -14.48 -6.23
C PRO A 118 17.78 -13.49 -5.27
N PRO A 119 18.31 -13.96 -4.12
CA PRO A 119 19.10 -13.12 -3.22
C PRO A 119 20.27 -12.45 -3.97
N GLY A 120 20.56 -11.19 -3.65
CA GLY A 120 21.65 -10.42 -4.27
C GLY A 120 21.50 -10.14 -5.76
N HIS A 121 20.41 -10.56 -6.39
CA HIS A 121 20.27 -10.41 -7.84
C HIS A 121 19.94 -8.98 -8.26
N GLN A 122 18.97 -8.36 -7.62
CA GLN A 122 18.44 -7.09 -8.10
C GLN A 122 18.26 -6.06 -6.99
N MET A 123 18.70 -4.85 -7.24
CA MET A 123 18.46 -3.65 -6.45
C MET A 123 17.66 -2.64 -7.28
N GLN A 124 16.62 -2.07 -6.69
CA GLN A 124 15.84 -1.00 -7.29
C GLN A 124 16.23 0.32 -6.64
N ILE A 125 16.43 1.36 -7.44
CA ILE A 125 16.82 2.69 -6.98
C ILE A 125 15.85 3.75 -7.46
N ASP A 126 15.65 4.77 -6.64
CA ASP A 126 14.80 5.92 -6.94
C ASP A 126 15.21 7.12 -6.09
N PHE A 127 14.80 8.32 -6.49
CA PHE A 127 14.90 9.52 -5.67
C PHE A 127 13.51 9.98 -5.23
N GLY A 128 13.44 10.54 -4.04
CA GLY A 128 12.28 11.26 -3.54
C GLY A 128 12.70 12.64 -3.06
N GLU A 129 11.72 13.50 -2.83
CA GLU A 129 11.94 14.82 -2.24
C GLU A 129 10.98 15.06 -1.08
N ASP A 130 11.45 15.80 -0.08
CA ASP A 130 10.61 16.26 1.03
C ASP A 130 11.16 17.56 1.63
N ASP A 131 10.27 18.29 2.30
CA ASP A 131 10.66 19.47 3.06
C ASP A 131 10.92 19.05 4.51
N VAL A 132 12.16 19.25 4.98
CA VAL A 132 12.65 18.77 6.28
C VAL A 132 13.26 19.95 7.05
N CYS A 133 13.15 19.94 8.38
CA CYS A 133 13.78 20.95 9.21
C CYS A 133 15.27 20.59 9.42
N VAL A 134 16.16 21.41 8.84
CA VAL A 134 17.62 21.27 8.96
C VAL A 134 18.19 22.60 9.45
N GLY A 135 18.97 22.58 10.52
CA GLY A 135 19.54 23.82 11.11
C GLY A 135 18.51 24.81 11.65
N GLY A 136 17.26 24.36 11.88
CA GLY A 136 16.14 25.21 12.30
C GLY A 136 15.33 25.82 11.16
N GLU A 137 15.73 25.61 9.91
CA GLU A 137 15.03 26.07 8.71
C GLU A 137 14.38 24.91 7.96
N THR A 138 13.28 25.17 7.28
CA THR A 138 12.66 24.19 6.38
C THR A 138 13.38 24.21 5.06
N VAL A 139 14.05 23.11 4.74
CA VAL A 139 14.85 22.95 3.52
C VAL A 139 14.31 21.78 2.69
N ARG A 140 14.24 21.97 1.38
CA ARG A 140 13.95 20.88 0.46
C ARG A 140 15.17 19.98 0.33
N VAL A 141 14.99 18.71 0.70
CA VAL A 141 16.03 17.67 0.54
C VAL A 141 15.59 16.65 -0.51
N HIS A 142 16.55 16.18 -1.26
CA HIS A 142 16.41 15.06 -2.18
C HIS A 142 17.01 13.84 -1.50
N PHE A 143 16.30 12.73 -1.49
CA PHE A 143 16.81 11.51 -0.86
C PHE A 143 16.80 10.33 -1.82
N PHE A 144 17.98 9.77 -1.98
CA PHE A 144 18.19 8.52 -2.70
C PHE A 144 17.65 7.35 -1.89
N VAL A 145 16.99 6.42 -2.53
CA VAL A 145 16.49 5.18 -1.93
C VAL A 145 16.93 4.00 -2.76
N ALA A 146 17.59 3.06 -2.14
CA ALA A 146 17.90 1.76 -2.71
C ALA A 146 17.14 0.66 -1.97
N LYS A 147 16.55 -0.27 -2.71
CA LYS A 147 15.81 -1.39 -2.16
C LYS A 147 16.20 -2.70 -2.82
N MET A 148 16.63 -3.66 -2.04
CA MET A 148 16.89 -5.01 -2.51
C MET A 148 15.57 -5.72 -2.84
N SER A 149 15.49 -6.31 -4.04
CA SER A 149 14.25 -6.92 -4.53
C SER A 149 13.86 -8.19 -3.78
N TYR A 150 14.81 -8.95 -3.25
CA TYR A 150 14.57 -10.18 -2.46
C TYR A 150 14.34 -9.87 -0.98
N SER A 151 15.37 -9.39 -0.29
CA SER A 151 15.32 -9.17 1.16
C SER A 151 14.41 -8.02 1.59
N ARG A 152 14.04 -7.12 0.66
CA ARG A 152 13.30 -5.89 0.91
C ARG A 152 14.03 -4.87 1.78
N ARG A 153 15.29 -5.10 2.11
CA ARG A 153 16.12 -4.14 2.84
C ARG A 153 16.15 -2.82 2.08
N ILE A 154 16.12 -1.73 2.83
CA ILE A 154 16.09 -0.37 2.30
C ILE A 154 17.30 0.38 2.83
N PHE A 155 17.98 1.08 1.95
CA PHE A 155 18.97 2.09 2.26
C PHE A 155 18.46 3.45 1.79
N ALA A 156 18.69 4.51 2.56
CA ALA A 156 18.36 5.88 2.16
C ALA A 156 19.51 6.84 2.54
N LYS A 157 19.77 7.83 1.67
CA LYS A 157 20.76 8.89 1.87
C LYS A 157 20.26 10.19 1.28
N SER A 158 20.37 11.30 2.01
CA SER A 158 19.86 12.61 1.61
C SER A 158 20.95 13.49 1.00
N TYR A 159 20.51 14.39 0.10
CA TYR A 159 21.32 15.37 -0.62
C TYR A 159 20.54 16.68 -0.76
N PHE A 160 21.24 17.77 -1.08
CA PHE A 160 20.58 19.04 -1.42
C PHE A 160 20.16 19.15 -2.88
N SER A 161 20.54 18.21 -3.73
CA SER A 161 20.18 18.19 -5.14
C SER A 161 20.15 16.76 -5.69
N GLU A 162 19.42 16.57 -6.78
CA GLU A 162 19.38 15.34 -7.55
C GLU A 162 20.21 15.52 -8.83
N ASN A 163 21.51 15.31 -8.72
CA ASN A 163 22.43 15.32 -9.85
C ASN A 163 23.08 13.95 -10.05
N GLN A 164 23.75 13.74 -11.17
CA GLN A 164 24.38 12.47 -11.51
C GLN A 164 25.39 12.01 -10.46
N GLY A 165 26.19 12.94 -9.92
CA GLY A 165 27.18 12.61 -8.88
C GLY A 165 26.51 12.05 -7.62
N ASN A 166 25.37 12.62 -7.21
CA ASN A 166 24.61 12.17 -6.04
C ASN A 166 23.93 10.82 -6.31
N TRP A 167 23.51 10.53 -7.55
CA TRP A 167 23.06 9.19 -7.92
C TRP A 167 24.17 8.15 -7.76
N LEU A 168 25.35 8.42 -8.30
CA LEU A 168 26.49 7.47 -8.25
C LEU A 168 26.97 7.27 -6.80
N ASP A 169 27.09 8.35 -6.02
CA ASP A 169 27.44 8.28 -4.59
C ASP A 169 26.37 7.50 -3.78
N GLY A 170 25.09 7.72 -4.08
CA GLY A 170 23.98 6.97 -3.45
C GLY A 170 24.06 5.47 -3.72
N ILE A 171 24.34 5.08 -4.98
CA ILE A 171 24.49 3.69 -5.38
C ILE A 171 25.71 3.05 -4.69
N GLU A 172 26.84 3.73 -4.71
CA GLU A 172 28.06 3.24 -4.03
C GLU A 172 27.87 3.10 -2.51
N SER A 173 27.20 4.07 -1.88
CA SER A 173 26.86 4.01 -0.46
C SER A 173 25.92 2.85 -0.16
N ALA A 174 24.97 2.55 -1.05
CA ALA A 174 24.10 1.40 -0.92
C ALA A 174 24.86 0.06 -1.03
N PHE A 175 25.84 -0.04 -1.93
CA PHE A 175 26.71 -1.23 -2.01
C PHE A 175 27.45 -1.48 -0.70
N ARG A 176 28.01 -0.43 -0.09
CA ARG A 176 28.67 -0.52 1.22
C ARG A 176 27.69 -0.93 2.31
N PHE A 177 26.49 -0.35 2.34
CA PHE A 177 25.46 -0.65 3.34
C PHE A 177 24.96 -2.08 3.25
N PHE A 178 24.77 -2.62 2.03
CA PHE A 178 24.32 -3.99 1.82
C PHE A 178 25.45 -5.02 1.88
N ASP A 179 26.69 -4.57 2.03
CA ASP A 179 27.90 -5.40 2.03
C ASP A 179 28.02 -6.25 0.75
N GLY A 180 27.73 -5.63 -0.39
CA GLY A 180 27.85 -6.30 -1.68
C GLY A 180 27.24 -5.53 -2.85
N VAL A 181 27.62 -5.97 -4.05
CA VAL A 181 27.15 -5.43 -5.33
C VAL A 181 26.11 -6.37 -5.91
N PRO A 182 24.88 -5.89 -6.24
CA PRO A 182 23.86 -6.72 -6.89
C PRO A 182 24.26 -7.01 -8.33
N ARG A 183 23.64 -8.03 -8.94
CA ARG A 183 23.85 -8.31 -10.36
C ARG A 183 23.21 -7.26 -11.27
N GLU A 184 22.07 -6.72 -10.83
CA GLU A 184 21.26 -5.77 -11.58
C GLU A 184 20.89 -4.55 -10.74
N ILE A 185 20.94 -3.38 -11.37
CA ILE A 185 20.34 -2.14 -10.85
C ILE A 185 19.17 -1.75 -11.74
N VAL A 186 17.98 -1.67 -11.16
CA VAL A 186 16.79 -1.17 -11.84
C VAL A 186 16.56 0.27 -11.45
N CYS A 187 16.64 1.17 -12.41
CA CYS A 187 16.33 2.59 -12.24
C CYS A 187 15.10 2.99 -13.08
N ASP A 188 14.46 4.06 -12.65
CA ASP A 188 13.51 4.75 -13.53
C ASP A 188 14.27 5.53 -14.60
N ASN A 189 13.50 6.13 -15.50
CA ASN A 189 14.03 6.94 -16.59
C ASN A 189 14.56 8.31 -16.10
N ALA A 190 15.31 8.33 -15.00
CA ALA A 190 15.97 9.52 -14.51
C ALA A 190 16.96 10.05 -15.54
N THR A 191 16.80 11.31 -15.96
CA THR A 191 17.65 11.95 -16.97
C THR A 191 19.14 12.01 -16.56
N ALA A 192 19.39 11.91 -15.26
CA ALA A 192 20.75 11.80 -14.72
C ALA A 192 21.45 10.50 -15.09
N LEU A 193 20.71 9.41 -15.29
CA LEU A 193 21.23 8.07 -15.58
C LEU A 193 20.93 7.60 -17.00
N VAL A 194 19.76 7.98 -17.54
CA VAL A 194 19.23 7.51 -18.82
C VAL A 194 19.28 8.65 -19.85
N LYS A 195 20.04 8.44 -20.92
CA LYS A 195 20.18 9.40 -22.01
C LYS A 195 19.02 9.32 -23.00
N ASP A 196 18.66 8.11 -23.42
CA ASP A 196 17.58 7.86 -24.37
C ASP A 196 16.83 6.56 -24.02
N HIS A 197 15.53 6.70 -23.78
CA HIS A 197 14.65 5.57 -23.40
C HIS A 197 14.38 4.58 -24.53
N TYR A 198 14.51 5.02 -25.77
CA TYR A 198 14.20 4.24 -26.97
C TYR A 198 15.45 3.69 -27.65
N ALA A 199 16.63 4.10 -27.20
CA ALA A 199 17.88 3.60 -27.74
C ALA A 199 18.08 2.12 -27.43
N PRO A 200 18.89 1.41 -28.22
CA PRO A 200 19.43 0.10 -27.86
C PRO A 200 20.05 0.12 -26.46
N GLU A 201 20.11 -1.02 -25.80
CA GLU A 201 20.52 -1.14 -24.40
C GLU A 201 21.92 -0.56 -24.13
N ASN A 202 22.85 -0.76 -25.08
CA ASN A 202 24.22 -0.25 -25.04
C ASN A 202 24.36 1.28 -25.25
N GLU A 203 23.29 1.97 -25.67
CA GLU A 203 23.30 3.42 -25.91
C GLU A 203 22.33 4.18 -25.01
N ARG A 204 21.61 3.47 -24.16
CA ARG A 204 20.51 3.98 -23.35
C ARG A 204 20.98 4.82 -22.19
N PHE A 205 22.09 4.48 -21.58
CA PHE A 205 22.59 5.11 -20.37
C PHE A 205 23.58 6.23 -20.65
N THR A 206 23.77 7.12 -19.68
CA THR A 206 24.82 8.14 -19.74
C THR A 206 26.19 7.47 -19.60
N ALA A 207 27.21 8.02 -20.29
CA ALA A 207 28.54 7.42 -20.33
C ALA A 207 29.15 7.20 -18.93
N ASN A 208 28.94 8.14 -18.00
CA ASN A 208 29.46 8.01 -16.62
C ASN A 208 28.76 6.90 -15.85
N PHE A 209 27.42 6.72 -16.05
CA PHE A 209 26.71 5.65 -15.36
C PHE A 209 27.05 4.29 -15.98
N ASP A 210 27.19 4.20 -17.28
CA ASP A 210 27.61 2.98 -17.97
C ASP A 210 29.02 2.56 -17.50
N TRP A 211 29.98 3.51 -17.48
CA TRP A 211 31.32 3.27 -16.93
C TRP A 211 31.29 2.81 -15.47
N PHE A 212 30.47 3.46 -14.63
CA PHE A 212 30.29 3.07 -13.22
C PHE A 212 29.77 1.62 -13.11
N CYS A 213 28.77 1.27 -13.93
CA CYS A 213 28.23 -0.08 -13.92
C CYS A 213 29.24 -1.13 -14.38
N GLN A 214 30.05 -0.81 -15.40
CA GLN A 214 31.14 -1.67 -15.85
C GLN A 214 32.20 -1.85 -14.78
N TYR A 215 32.58 -0.78 -14.09
CA TYR A 215 33.58 -0.80 -13.00
C TYR A 215 33.16 -1.74 -11.87
N TYR A 216 31.89 -1.69 -11.44
CA TYR A 216 31.36 -2.55 -10.38
C TYR A 216 30.87 -3.92 -10.87
N GLY A 217 30.84 -4.18 -12.17
CA GLY A 217 30.33 -5.42 -12.75
C GLY A 217 28.83 -5.61 -12.57
N VAL A 218 28.06 -4.53 -12.53
CA VAL A 218 26.61 -4.52 -12.35
C VAL A 218 25.89 -4.16 -13.66
N HIS A 219 24.77 -4.84 -13.94
CA HIS A 219 23.98 -4.61 -15.14
C HIS A 219 22.86 -3.59 -14.88
N PRO A 220 22.85 -2.43 -15.57
CA PRO A 220 21.81 -1.42 -15.42
C PRO A 220 20.57 -1.79 -16.24
N ILE A 221 19.38 -1.62 -15.65
CA ILE A 221 18.08 -1.85 -16.30
C ILE A 221 17.23 -0.60 -16.13
N ALA A 222 16.87 0.05 -17.23
CA ALA A 222 15.88 1.14 -17.23
C ALA A 222 14.46 0.56 -17.35
N THR A 223 13.56 0.95 -16.44
CA THR A 223 12.16 0.51 -16.51
C THR A 223 11.45 1.13 -17.69
N SER A 224 10.74 0.32 -18.48
CA SER A 224 9.97 0.85 -19.61
C SER A 224 8.74 1.63 -19.12
N VAL A 225 8.44 2.74 -19.79
CA VAL A 225 7.34 3.70 -19.53
C VAL A 225 5.95 3.03 -19.41
N ARG A 226 5.79 1.77 -19.83
CA ARG A 226 4.49 1.08 -19.92
C ARG A 226 4.31 -0.16 -19.05
N LYS A 227 5.25 -0.47 -18.13
CA LYS A 227 5.11 -1.64 -17.23
C LYS A 227 5.05 -1.20 -15.75
N PRO A 228 3.87 -0.80 -15.22
CA PRO A 228 3.71 -0.31 -13.86
C PRO A 228 4.03 -1.34 -12.78
N ASN A 229 4.07 -2.63 -13.11
CA ASN A 229 4.28 -3.71 -12.13
C ASN A 229 5.73 -3.86 -11.66
N SER A 230 6.71 -3.34 -12.40
CA SER A 230 8.14 -3.41 -12.01
C SER A 230 8.55 -2.31 -11.02
N LYS A 231 7.84 -1.17 -11.00
CA LYS A 231 8.17 0.03 -10.22
C LYS A 231 7.59 0.06 -8.81
N GLY A 232 6.49 -0.66 -8.54
CA GLY A 232 5.74 -0.56 -7.29
C GLY A 232 6.53 -0.89 -6.01
N LYS A 233 7.71 -1.51 -6.11
CA LYS A 233 8.52 -1.89 -4.95
C LYS A 233 9.29 -0.69 -4.39
N VAL A 234 9.94 0.10 -5.24
CA VAL A 234 10.75 1.25 -4.81
C VAL A 234 9.91 2.49 -4.53
N GLU A 235 8.84 2.75 -5.28
CA GLU A 235 7.89 3.84 -4.98
C GLU A 235 7.29 3.72 -3.57
N ASN A 236 6.98 2.49 -3.16
CA ASN A 236 6.55 2.22 -1.79
C ASN A 236 7.67 2.47 -0.77
N ALA A 237 8.94 2.25 -1.13
CA ALA A 237 10.07 2.53 -0.25
C ALA A 237 10.29 4.04 -0.11
N VAL A 238 10.27 4.81 -1.18
CA VAL A 238 10.34 6.28 -1.16
C VAL A 238 9.24 6.85 -0.25
N ARG A 239 8.00 6.42 -0.45
CA ARG A 239 6.88 6.83 0.42
C ARG A 239 7.09 6.42 1.88
N TYR A 240 7.65 5.26 2.14
CA TYR A 240 7.93 4.78 3.49
C TYR A 240 9.03 5.60 4.17
N VAL A 241 10.11 5.94 3.48
CA VAL A 241 11.14 6.87 3.97
C VAL A 241 10.50 8.21 4.33
N LYS A 242 9.75 8.81 3.41
CA LYS A 242 9.08 10.09 3.59
C LYS A 242 8.16 10.12 4.82
N HIS A 243 7.28 9.15 4.96
CA HIS A 243 6.26 9.15 6.01
C HIS A 243 6.69 8.49 7.33
N ASN A 244 7.86 7.86 7.37
CA ASN A 244 8.34 7.21 8.58
C ASN A 244 9.69 7.79 9.05
N ALA A 245 10.72 7.79 8.19
CA ALA A 245 12.03 8.26 8.58
C ALA A 245 12.11 9.79 8.70
N LEU A 246 11.53 10.52 7.75
CA LEU A 246 11.62 11.98 7.67
C LEU A 246 10.49 12.72 8.43
N ALA A 247 9.39 12.02 8.74
CA ALA A 247 8.20 12.62 9.34
C ALA A 247 8.51 13.35 10.65
N ASN A 248 8.25 14.67 10.69
CA ASN A 248 8.49 15.56 11.83
C ASN A 248 9.95 15.58 12.32
N GLY A 249 10.90 15.11 11.51
CA GLY A 249 12.32 15.11 11.84
C GLY A 249 12.88 16.55 11.93
N ARG A 250 13.77 16.78 12.90
CA ARG A 250 14.54 18.01 13.04
C ARG A 250 16.00 17.62 13.15
N PHE A 251 16.79 18.10 12.22
CA PHE A 251 18.20 17.74 12.09
C PHE A 251 19.08 18.97 12.20
N LYS A 252 20.26 18.78 12.77
CA LYS A 252 21.22 19.84 12.93
C LYS A 252 21.78 20.29 11.57
N ASP A 253 22.12 19.34 10.75
CA ASP A 253 22.69 19.50 9.41
C ASP A 253 22.37 18.27 8.54
N LEU A 254 22.89 18.24 7.31
CA LEU A 254 22.69 17.13 6.38
C LEU A 254 23.38 15.83 6.85
N GLU A 255 24.49 15.95 7.57
CA GLU A 255 25.23 14.81 8.12
C GLU A 255 24.43 14.12 9.22
N ASP A 256 23.84 14.88 10.14
CA ASP A 256 22.93 14.39 11.18
C ASP A 256 21.70 13.70 10.57
N LEU A 257 21.12 14.29 9.51
CA LEU A 257 20.04 13.68 8.76
C LEU A 257 20.47 12.34 8.14
N ASN A 258 21.65 12.27 7.53
CA ASN A 258 22.14 11.04 6.92
C ASN A 258 22.45 9.96 7.95
N LEU A 259 23.02 10.34 9.10
CA LEU A 259 23.23 9.43 10.22
C LEU A 259 21.90 8.88 10.77
N HIS A 260 20.88 9.73 10.84
CA HIS A 260 19.53 9.31 11.21
C HIS A 260 18.95 8.30 10.21
N LEU A 261 19.05 8.55 8.91
CA LEU A 261 18.57 7.65 7.86
C LEU A 261 19.27 6.28 7.89
N GLU A 262 20.57 6.26 8.11
CA GLU A 262 21.35 5.03 8.27
C GLU A 262 20.89 4.23 9.49
N ARG A 263 20.79 4.87 10.66
CA ARG A 263 20.27 4.24 11.88
C ARG A 263 18.85 3.73 11.72
N TRP A 264 18.01 4.50 11.05
CA TRP A 264 16.62 4.10 10.73
C TRP A 264 16.59 2.88 9.81
N SER A 265 17.43 2.84 8.78
CA SER A 265 17.54 1.70 7.87
C SER A 265 17.92 0.42 8.62
N LEU A 266 18.91 0.50 9.53
CA LEU A 266 19.36 -0.64 10.34
C LEU A 266 18.35 -1.06 11.42
N SER A 267 17.73 -0.10 12.11
CA SER A 267 16.94 -0.38 13.31
C SER A 267 15.46 -0.61 13.06
N VAL A 268 14.89 0.06 12.07
CA VAL A 268 13.45 0.02 11.76
C VAL A 268 13.17 -0.87 10.56
N CYS A 269 13.86 -0.64 9.44
CA CYS A 269 13.61 -1.40 8.22
C CYS A 269 14.02 -2.87 8.34
N ASP A 270 15.18 -3.15 8.92
CA ASP A 270 15.69 -4.51 9.03
C ASP A 270 14.95 -5.35 10.09
N ARG A 271 14.28 -4.70 11.05
CA ARG A 271 13.42 -5.38 12.03
C ARG A 271 12.02 -5.70 11.52
N HIS A 272 11.54 -5.00 10.50
CA HIS A 272 10.29 -5.36 9.85
C HIS A 272 10.47 -6.66 9.04
N ARG A 273 10.35 -7.78 9.74
CA ARG A 273 10.26 -9.11 9.11
C ARG A 273 9.01 -9.13 8.21
N ILE A 274 9.21 -8.87 6.94
CA ILE A 274 8.29 -9.36 5.94
C ILE A 274 8.41 -10.89 6.03
N ASN A 275 7.30 -11.64 5.94
CA ASN A 275 7.22 -13.11 6.02
C ASN A 275 8.08 -13.87 4.98
N LEU A 276 9.17 -13.26 4.56
CA LEU A 276 10.23 -13.84 3.76
C LEU A 276 11.37 -14.09 4.72
N SER A 277 11.65 -15.35 4.96
CA SER A 277 12.76 -15.82 5.77
C SER A 277 14.03 -15.01 5.50
N LEU A 278 14.57 -14.33 6.53
CA LEU A 278 15.88 -13.70 6.51
C LEU A 278 17.04 -14.72 6.51
N ILE A 279 16.73 -16.02 6.30
CA ILE A 279 17.66 -17.12 6.51
C ILE A 279 18.64 -17.30 5.34
N HIS A 280 18.53 -16.53 4.27
CA HIS A 280 19.42 -16.66 3.11
C HIS A 280 19.93 -15.30 2.64
N ILE A 281 20.83 -14.74 3.40
CA ILE A 281 21.86 -13.83 2.91
C ILE A 281 23.14 -14.61 2.81
#